data_af322218de7b423a8b47305c43aa23e5
#
_entry.id   af322218de7b423a8b47305c43aa23e5
#
_cell.length_a   1.000
_cell.length_b   1.000
_cell.length_c   1.000
_cell.angle_alpha   90.00
_cell.angle_beta   90.00
_cell.angle_gamma   90.00
#
_symmetry.space_group_name_H-M   'P 1'
#
loop_
_entity.id
_entity.type
_entity.pdbx_description
1 polymer ?
#
loop_
_entity_poly.entity_id
_entity_poly.type
_entity_poly.pdbx_seq_one_letter_code
_entity_poly.pdbx_strand_id
1 'polypeptide(L)'
;MVTDKSKKAKTEEENVEQIDAELVLSIEKLQEIQDDLEKINEKASDEVLEVEQKYNVIRKPVYDKRNEIIKTIPDFWLTAFLSHPALGELLTEEDQKIFKYLSSLDVEDAKDVKSGYSITFSFNPNPFFEDGKLTKTFTFLEEGTTKITATPIKWKEGKGLANGVNHEKNGNKRALPEESFFTWFSDAQHKEDVEDEMQDEQVADIIKEDLWPNPLTYFNNDADEEEL
;
A
#
# COMPACT_ATOMS: atom_id res chain seq x y z
N MET A 1 -63.83 -9.72 -44.22
CA MET A 1 -63.29 -9.72 -42.85
C MET A 1 -61.76 -9.91 -42.86
N VAL A 2 -61.01 -9.05 -43.57
CA VAL A 2 -59.53 -9.17 -43.66
C VAL A 2 -58.84 -7.83 -43.30
N THR A 3 -59.57 -6.75 -43.11
CA THR A 3 -59.01 -5.39 -42.90
C THR A 3 -58.81 -5.02 -41.44
N ASP A 4 -59.20 -5.82 -40.47
CA ASP A 4 -59.13 -5.47 -39.03
C ASP A 4 -57.89 -6.02 -38.34
N LYS A 5 -57.29 -7.11 -38.80
CA LYS A 5 -56.09 -7.70 -38.25
C LYS A 5 -54.82 -6.92 -38.61
N SER A 6 -54.71 -6.28 -39.76
CA SER A 6 -53.56 -5.56 -40.21
C SER A 6 -53.45 -4.16 -39.56
N LYS A 7 -54.58 -3.55 -39.19
CA LYS A 7 -54.58 -2.27 -38.42
C LYS A 7 -54.15 -2.45 -36.97
N LYS A 8 -54.54 -3.58 -36.35
CA LYS A 8 -54.19 -3.87 -34.95
C LYS A 8 -52.72 -4.21 -34.79
N ALA A 9 -52.14 -4.98 -35.72
CA ALA A 9 -50.73 -5.31 -35.72
C ALA A 9 -49.84 -4.04 -35.93
N LYS A 10 -50.23 -3.14 -36.83
CA LYS A 10 -49.52 -1.92 -37.11
C LYS A 10 -49.52 -0.92 -35.92
N THR A 11 -50.63 -0.88 -35.17
CA THR A 11 -50.77 -0.04 -33.98
C THR A 11 -49.99 -0.62 -32.80
N GLU A 12 -49.83 -1.93 -32.70
CA GLU A 12 -49.02 -2.59 -31.69
C GLU A 12 -47.52 -2.43 -31.97
N GLU A 13 -47.07 -2.53 -33.23
CA GLU A 13 -45.68 -2.24 -33.63
C GLU A 13 -45.29 -0.77 -33.42
N GLU A 14 -46.15 0.20 -33.82
CA GLU A 14 -45.90 1.63 -33.57
C GLU A 14 -45.87 1.96 -32.09
N ASN A 15 -46.64 1.28 -31.24
CA ASN A 15 -46.61 1.47 -29.78
C ASN A 15 -45.31 0.89 -29.14
N VAL A 16 -44.82 -0.24 -29.64
CA VAL A 16 -43.55 -0.85 -29.17
C VAL A 16 -42.37 0.01 -29.57
N GLU A 17 -42.29 0.49 -30.82
CA GLU A 17 -41.25 1.39 -31.28
C GLU A 17 -41.25 2.72 -30.50
N GLN A 18 -42.44 3.26 -30.13
CA GLN A 18 -42.53 4.49 -29.32
C GLN A 18 -42.09 4.27 -27.87
N ILE A 19 -42.44 3.13 -27.28
CA ILE A 19 -41.99 2.77 -25.92
C ILE A 19 -40.47 2.56 -25.90
N ASP A 20 -39.89 1.92 -26.91
CA ASP A 20 -38.46 1.74 -27.03
C ASP A 20 -37.71 3.09 -27.16
N ALA A 21 -38.28 4.04 -27.96
CA ALA A 21 -37.71 5.36 -28.12
C ALA A 21 -37.76 6.19 -26.82
N GLU A 22 -38.88 6.13 -26.06
CA GLU A 22 -38.99 6.80 -24.75
C GLU A 22 -38.05 6.20 -23.71
N LEU A 23 -37.83 4.88 -23.74
CA LEU A 23 -36.92 4.19 -22.88
C LEU A 23 -35.46 4.63 -23.16
N VAL A 24 -35.08 4.67 -24.44
CA VAL A 24 -33.75 5.14 -24.85
C VAL A 24 -33.50 6.56 -24.38
N LEU A 25 -34.44 7.49 -24.60
CA LEU A 25 -34.34 8.87 -24.14
C LEU A 25 -34.24 8.98 -22.61
N SER A 26 -34.90 8.09 -21.89
CA SER A 26 -34.84 8.05 -20.43
C SER A 26 -33.50 7.54 -19.95
N ILE A 27 -32.93 6.54 -20.63
CA ILE A 27 -31.57 6.03 -20.33
C ILE A 27 -30.51 7.11 -20.61
N GLU A 28 -30.60 7.83 -21.74
CA GLU A 28 -29.70 8.93 -22.06
C GLU A 28 -29.73 10.02 -20.97
N LYS A 29 -30.93 10.42 -20.51
CA LYS A 29 -31.05 11.39 -19.41
C LYS A 29 -30.48 10.88 -18.08
N LEU A 30 -30.66 9.58 -17.79
CA LEU A 30 -30.05 8.99 -16.60
C LEU A 30 -28.53 8.98 -16.70
N GLN A 31 -27.99 8.75 -17.90
CA GLN A 31 -26.54 8.81 -18.13
C GLN A 31 -26.00 10.22 -17.89
N GLU A 32 -26.67 11.26 -18.43
CA GLU A 32 -26.29 12.66 -18.19
C GLU A 32 -26.29 12.99 -16.68
N ILE A 33 -27.31 12.54 -15.94
CA ILE A 33 -27.39 12.74 -14.49
C ILE A 33 -26.25 12.00 -13.77
N GLN A 34 -25.93 10.77 -14.21
CA GLN A 34 -24.82 10.00 -13.65
C GLN A 34 -23.48 10.68 -13.89
N ASP A 35 -23.24 11.19 -15.09
CA ASP A 35 -22.03 11.95 -15.43
C ASP A 35 -21.90 13.22 -14.57
N ASP A 36 -23.01 13.89 -14.28
CA ASP A 36 -23.00 15.07 -13.40
C ASP A 36 -22.72 14.69 -11.92
N LEU A 37 -23.23 13.54 -11.46
CA LEU A 37 -22.91 13.01 -10.14
C LEU A 37 -21.42 12.64 -10.03
N GLU A 38 -20.85 12.03 -11.05
CA GLU A 38 -19.42 11.70 -11.11
C GLU A 38 -18.55 12.95 -10.98
N LYS A 39 -18.85 14.02 -11.73
CA LYS A 39 -18.13 15.31 -11.62
C LYS A 39 -18.21 15.91 -10.22
N ILE A 40 -19.36 15.80 -9.55
CA ILE A 40 -19.53 16.29 -8.18
C ILE A 40 -18.69 15.44 -7.21
N ASN A 41 -18.69 14.12 -7.38
CA ASN A 41 -17.92 13.19 -6.54
C ASN A 41 -16.41 13.37 -6.74
N GLU A 42 -15.94 13.57 -7.98
CA GLU A 42 -14.56 13.89 -8.26
C GLU A 42 -14.13 15.18 -7.53
N LYS A 43 -14.94 16.24 -7.64
CA LYS A 43 -14.65 17.50 -6.94
C LYS A 43 -14.63 17.33 -5.42
N ALA A 44 -15.57 16.57 -4.86
CA ALA A 44 -15.58 16.28 -3.43
C ALA A 44 -14.32 15.51 -2.99
N SER A 45 -13.89 14.53 -3.78
CA SER A 45 -12.65 13.79 -3.54
C SER A 45 -11.42 14.71 -3.58
N ASP A 46 -11.36 15.63 -4.52
CA ASP A 46 -10.28 16.62 -4.63
C ASP A 46 -10.20 17.50 -3.39
N GLU A 47 -11.33 18.04 -2.93
CA GLU A 47 -11.37 18.86 -1.73
C GLU A 47 -10.95 18.09 -0.47
N VAL A 48 -11.31 16.81 -0.34
CA VAL A 48 -10.85 15.94 0.76
C VAL A 48 -9.33 15.77 0.72
N LEU A 49 -8.76 15.52 -0.46
CA LEU A 49 -7.32 15.37 -0.63
C LEU A 49 -6.54 16.65 -0.33
N GLU A 50 -7.06 17.83 -0.72
CA GLU A 50 -6.47 19.12 -0.36
C GLU A 50 -6.44 19.34 1.17
N VAL A 51 -7.52 18.95 1.86
CA VAL A 51 -7.58 19.00 3.33
C VAL A 51 -6.54 18.07 3.93
N GLU A 52 -6.42 16.83 3.44
CA GLU A 52 -5.46 15.85 3.94
C GLU A 52 -4.02 16.33 3.74
N GLN A 53 -3.69 16.84 2.55
CA GLN A 53 -2.38 17.41 2.26
C GLN A 53 -2.01 18.55 3.21
N LYS A 54 -2.96 19.46 3.49
CA LYS A 54 -2.78 20.55 4.44
C LYS A 54 -2.46 20.03 5.84
N TYR A 55 -3.18 19.02 6.31
CA TYR A 55 -2.96 18.47 7.65
C TYR A 55 -1.71 17.61 7.73
N ASN A 56 -1.28 16.95 6.66
CA ASN A 56 -0.01 16.23 6.62
C ASN A 56 1.18 17.17 6.86
N VAL A 57 1.16 18.37 6.28
CA VAL A 57 2.17 19.40 6.57
C VAL A 57 2.18 19.80 8.07
N ILE A 58 0.99 19.91 8.67
CA ILE A 58 0.85 20.27 10.10
C ILE A 58 1.28 19.13 11.02
N ARG A 59 0.96 17.87 10.64
CA ARG A 59 1.33 16.66 11.41
C ARG A 59 2.83 16.35 11.35
N LYS A 60 3.51 16.65 10.23
CA LYS A 60 4.92 16.30 10.02
C LYS A 60 5.84 16.67 11.20
N PRO A 61 5.88 17.92 11.71
CA PRO A 61 6.75 18.25 12.84
C PRO A 61 6.37 17.53 14.14
N VAL A 62 5.14 17.04 14.27
CA VAL A 62 4.72 16.23 15.43
C VAL A 62 5.26 14.81 15.29
N TYR A 63 5.19 14.23 14.09
CA TYR A 63 5.80 12.93 13.79
C TYR A 63 7.32 12.97 13.93
N ASP A 64 7.98 14.07 13.51
CA ASP A 64 9.42 14.24 13.67
C ASP A 64 9.81 14.20 15.17
N LYS A 65 9.06 14.90 16.05
CA LYS A 65 9.25 14.84 17.51
C LYS A 65 9.00 13.44 18.06
N ARG A 66 7.95 12.74 17.59
CA ARG A 66 7.68 11.37 17.98
C ARG A 66 8.86 10.45 17.65
N ASN A 67 9.38 10.56 16.44
CA ASN A 67 10.51 9.76 15.98
C ASN A 67 11.77 10.01 16.82
N GLU A 68 12.05 11.25 17.22
CA GLU A 68 13.19 11.55 18.12
C GLU A 68 13.04 10.87 19.49
N ILE A 69 11.83 10.77 20.02
CA ILE A 69 11.57 10.04 21.27
C ILE A 69 11.73 8.53 21.06
N ILE A 70 11.12 7.99 20.00
CA ILE A 70 11.20 6.56 19.67
C ILE A 70 12.63 6.08 19.53
N LYS A 71 13.51 6.86 18.91
CA LYS A 71 14.95 6.53 18.78
C LYS A 71 15.65 6.30 20.12
N THR A 72 15.13 6.82 21.23
CA THR A 72 15.69 6.62 22.56
C THR A 72 15.21 5.34 23.24
N ILE A 73 14.21 4.67 22.68
CA ILE A 73 13.63 3.44 23.22
C ILE A 73 14.24 2.25 22.47
N PRO A 74 14.98 1.36 23.17
CA PRO A 74 15.56 0.18 22.55
C PRO A 74 14.49 -0.71 21.93
N ASP A 75 14.78 -1.25 20.75
CA ASP A 75 13.96 -2.25 20.04
C ASP A 75 12.49 -1.84 19.80
N PHE A 76 12.16 -0.53 19.92
CA PHE A 76 10.77 -0.04 19.81
C PHE A 76 10.04 -0.56 18.57
N TRP A 77 10.63 -0.40 17.39
CA TRP A 77 10.00 -0.82 16.16
C TRP A 77 9.94 -2.34 16.02
N LEU A 78 10.94 -3.06 16.51
CA LEU A 78 10.92 -4.52 16.53
C LEU A 78 9.74 -5.02 17.37
N THR A 79 9.59 -4.51 18.59
CA THR A 79 8.49 -4.85 19.49
C THR A 79 7.13 -4.52 18.86
N ALA A 80 6.98 -3.30 18.31
CA ALA A 80 5.72 -2.89 17.67
C ALA A 80 5.36 -3.77 16.47
N PHE A 81 6.33 -4.18 15.65
CA PHE A 81 6.09 -5.11 14.54
C PHE A 81 5.69 -6.50 15.01
N LEU A 82 6.39 -7.04 15.99
CA LEU A 82 6.13 -8.39 16.51
C LEU A 82 4.76 -8.50 17.20
N SER A 83 4.35 -7.44 17.90
CA SER A 83 3.03 -7.40 18.57
C SER A 83 1.88 -7.10 17.61
N HIS A 84 2.18 -6.70 16.37
CA HIS A 84 1.13 -6.49 15.37
C HIS A 84 0.69 -7.84 14.77
N PRO A 85 -0.62 -8.19 14.79
CA PRO A 85 -1.09 -9.53 14.42
C PRO A 85 -0.69 -9.99 13.02
N ALA A 86 -0.67 -9.07 12.05
CA ALA A 86 -0.35 -9.41 10.67
C ALA A 86 1.14 -9.22 10.35
N LEU A 87 1.83 -8.23 10.94
CA LEU A 87 3.23 -7.94 10.62
C LEU A 87 4.20 -8.85 11.39
N GLY A 88 3.83 -9.28 12.60
CA GLY A 88 4.65 -10.18 13.41
C GLY A 88 4.94 -11.50 12.72
N GLU A 89 3.96 -12.04 12.00
CA GLU A 89 4.09 -13.29 11.25
C GLU A 89 5.04 -13.19 10.04
N LEU A 90 5.31 -11.97 9.56
CA LEU A 90 6.21 -11.73 8.42
C LEU A 90 7.68 -11.71 8.80
N LEU A 91 8.02 -11.65 10.11
CA LEU A 91 9.40 -11.53 10.57
C LEU A 91 9.97 -12.88 10.97
N THR A 92 10.93 -13.36 10.20
CA THR A 92 11.74 -14.52 10.61
C THR A 92 12.68 -14.17 11.76
N GLU A 93 13.25 -15.16 12.45
CA GLU A 93 14.24 -14.94 13.53
C GLU A 93 15.47 -14.15 13.04
N GLU A 94 15.86 -14.31 11.77
CA GLU A 94 16.97 -13.56 11.20
C GLU A 94 16.56 -12.10 10.91
N ASP A 95 15.32 -11.88 10.44
CA ASP A 95 14.77 -10.52 10.23
C ASP A 95 14.70 -9.75 11.55
N GLN A 96 14.29 -10.39 12.65
CA GLN A 96 14.26 -9.78 13.96
C GLN A 96 15.64 -9.26 14.40
N LYS A 97 16.73 -9.96 14.05
CA LYS A 97 18.09 -9.51 14.33
C LYS A 97 18.45 -8.24 13.55
N ILE A 98 17.91 -8.08 12.35
CA ILE A 98 18.08 -6.89 11.52
C ILE A 98 17.22 -5.74 12.07
N PHE A 99 15.98 -6.03 12.45
CA PHE A 99 15.04 -5.06 13.00
C PHE A 99 15.52 -4.40 14.29
N LYS A 100 16.41 -5.03 15.06
CA LYS A 100 17.10 -4.39 16.23
C LYS A 100 17.89 -3.13 15.85
N TYR A 101 18.23 -2.97 14.57
CA TYR A 101 18.92 -1.78 14.07
C TYR A 101 17.96 -0.75 13.47
N LEU A 102 16.66 -1.02 13.41
CA LEU A 102 15.66 -0.09 12.89
C LEU A 102 15.48 1.08 13.86
N SER A 103 15.84 2.28 13.43
CA SER A 103 15.83 3.50 14.25
C SER A 103 14.60 4.37 14.00
N SER A 104 14.08 4.40 12.77
CA SER A 104 12.82 5.08 12.46
C SER A 104 12.09 4.43 11.29
N LEU A 105 10.78 4.59 11.31
CA LEU A 105 9.85 4.26 10.24
C LEU A 105 9.09 5.52 9.88
N ASP A 106 9.12 5.90 8.61
CA ASP A 106 8.50 7.11 8.11
C ASP A 106 7.60 6.79 6.92
N VAL A 107 6.42 7.38 6.89
CA VAL A 107 5.47 7.33 5.76
C VAL A 107 5.29 8.76 5.26
N GLU A 108 5.54 8.97 3.97
CA GLU A 108 5.41 10.27 3.34
C GLU A 108 4.54 10.16 2.08
N ASP A 109 3.49 10.95 2.01
CA ASP A 109 2.70 11.08 0.80
C ASP A 109 3.50 11.82 -0.28
N ALA A 110 3.22 11.52 -1.54
CA ALA A 110 3.75 12.29 -2.66
C ALA A 110 3.31 13.76 -2.58
N LYS A 111 3.97 14.65 -3.32
CA LYS A 111 3.60 16.08 -3.34
C LYS A 111 2.15 16.31 -3.73
N ASP A 112 1.67 15.51 -4.65
CA ASP A 112 0.26 15.33 -4.93
C ASP A 112 -0.16 14.00 -4.29
N VAL A 113 -1.04 14.08 -3.29
CA VAL A 113 -1.49 12.91 -2.50
C VAL A 113 -2.11 11.83 -3.40
N LYS A 114 -2.66 12.22 -4.56
CA LYS A 114 -3.17 11.31 -5.59
C LYS A 114 -2.08 10.50 -6.29
N SER A 115 -0.83 10.97 -6.23
CA SER A 115 0.27 10.35 -6.97
C SER A 115 0.90 9.18 -6.24
N GLY A 116 0.57 8.96 -4.96
CA GLY A 116 1.09 7.84 -4.19
C GLY A 116 1.78 8.22 -2.89
N TYR A 117 2.58 7.33 -2.35
CA TYR A 117 3.30 7.50 -1.09
C TYR A 117 4.59 6.66 -1.05
N SER A 118 5.40 6.89 -0.04
CA SER A 118 6.60 6.10 0.23
C SER A 118 6.70 5.70 1.70
N ILE A 119 7.24 4.52 1.95
CA ILE A 119 7.55 4.00 3.28
C ILE A 119 9.06 3.85 3.39
N THR A 120 9.67 4.51 4.37
CA THR A 120 11.11 4.53 4.59
C THR A 120 11.48 3.94 5.94
N PHE A 121 12.28 2.89 5.92
CA PHE A 121 12.91 2.27 7.08
C PHE A 121 14.33 2.83 7.22
N SER A 122 14.63 3.50 8.33
CA SER A 122 15.98 4.01 8.62
C SER A 122 16.68 3.13 9.64
N PHE A 123 17.88 2.69 9.32
CA PHE A 123 18.67 1.77 10.15
C PHE A 123 19.93 2.43 10.69
N ASN A 124 20.26 2.11 11.91
CA ASN A 124 21.59 2.35 12.45
C ASN A 124 22.62 1.49 11.69
N PRO A 125 23.93 1.84 11.73
CA PRO A 125 24.98 0.99 11.19
C PRO A 125 24.85 -0.43 11.71
N ASN A 126 24.76 -1.39 10.80
CA ASN A 126 24.46 -2.79 11.12
C ASN A 126 25.42 -3.76 10.40
N PRO A 127 25.52 -5.03 10.83
CA PRO A 127 26.40 -5.99 10.21
C PRO A 127 25.83 -6.67 8.94
N PHE A 128 24.60 -6.34 8.52
CA PHE A 128 23.89 -7.06 7.47
C PHE A 128 23.98 -6.40 6.10
N PHE A 129 23.80 -5.08 6.00
CA PHE A 129 23.84 -4.32 4.75
C PHE A 129 24.47 -2.94 4.95
N GLU A 130 24.77 -2.25 3.84
CA GLU A 130 25.47 -0.96 3.86
C GLU A 130 24.52 0.23 3.96
N ASP A 131 23.26 0.05 3.53
CA ASP A 131 22.29 1.13 3.37
C ASP A 131 21.81 1.61 4.75
N GLY A 132 21.78 2.93 4.93
CA GLY A 132 21.18 3.55 6.12
C GLY A 132 19.66 3.71 6.02
N LYS A 133 19.11 3.61 4.81
CA LYS A 133 17.67 3.73 4.52
C LYS A 133 17.24 2.77 3.43
N LEU A 134 16.11 2.13 3.66
CA LEU A 134 15.41 1.32 2.66
C LEU A 134 14.03 1.94 2.44
N THR A 135 13.74 2.32 1.21
CA THR A 135 12.48 2.98 0.85
C THR A 135 11.73 2.14 -0.16
N LYS A 136 10.44 1.95 0.06
CA LYS A 136 9.51 1.42 -0.94
C LYS A 136 8.51 2.49 -1.31
N THR A 137 8.31 2.71 -2.62
CA THR A 137 7.47 3.78 -3.15
C THR A 137 6.36 3.18 -4.00
N PHE A 138 5.16 3.62 -3.74
CA PHE A 138 3.93 3.27 -4.45
C PHE A 138 3.48 4.51 -5.23
N THR A 139 3.50 4.41 -6.57
CA THR A 139 3.08 5.50 -7.45
C THR A 139 1.80 5.09 -8.17
N PHE A 140 0.73 5.83 -7.92
CA PHE A 140 -0.56 5.61 -8.58
C PHE A 140 -0.54 6.19 -9.99
N LEU A 141 -0.86 5.38 -10.98
CA LEU A 141 -0.88 5.76 -12.39
C LEU A 141 -2.31 6.10 -12.84
N GLU A 142 -2.44 6.94 -13.86
CA GLU A 142 -3.74 7.36 -14.41
C GLU A 142 -4.60 6.19 -14.90
N GLU A 143 -3.97 5.07 -15.23
CA GLU A 143 -4.64 3.84 -15.69
C GLU A 143 -5.28 3.01 -14.54
N GLY A 144 -5.14 3.48 -13.30
CA GLY A 144 -5.62 2.76 -12.10
C GLY A 144 -4.72 1.62 -11.65
N THR A 145 -3.48 1.57 -12.15
CA THR A 145 -2.44 0.63 -11.73
C THR A 145 -1.45 1.31 -10.79
N THR A 146 -0.79 0.53 -9.95
CA THR A 146 0.25 1.02 -9.02
C THR A 146 1.63 0.61 -9.54
N LYS A 147 2.53 1.58 -9.66
CA LYS A 147 3.95 1.28 -9.90
C LYS A 147 4.68 1.21 -8.56
N ILE A 148 5.24 0.06 -8.25
CA ILE A 148 6.00 -0.19 -7.04
C ILE A 148 7.49 -0.15 -7.36
N THR A 149 8.26 0.60 -6.56
CA THR A 149 9.72 0.64 -6.64
C THR A 149 10.31 0.55 -5.23
N ALA A 150 11.49 -0.07 -5.11
CA ALA A 150 12.16 -0.23 -3.82
C ALA A 150 13.66 0.06 -3.92
N THR A 151 14.26 0.45 -2.80
CA THR A 151 15.72 0.56 -2.69
C THR A 151 16.35 -0.83 -2.78
N PRO A 152 17.20 -1.12 -3.77
CA PRO A 152 17.92 -2.39 -3.82
C PRO A 152 18.89 -2.48 -2.64
N ILE A 153 18.76 -3.54 -1.83
CA ILE A 153 19.55 -3.69 -0.59
C ILE A 153 20.98 -4.12 -0.94
N LYS A 154 21.96 -3.35 -0.49
CA LYS A 154 23.39 -3.68 -0.62
C LYS A 154 23.85 -4.56 0.53
N TRP A 155 23.57 -5.85 0.42
CA TRP A 155 23.94 -6.84 1.42
C TRP A 155 25.45 -6.95 1.57
N LYS A 156 25.91 -7.02 2.80
CA LYS A 156 27.31 -7.36 3.12
C LYS A 156 27.58 -8.82 2.79
N GLU A 157 28.84 -9.15 2.60
CA GLU A 157 29.26 -10.48 2.17
C GLU A 157 28.67 -11.61 3.05
N GLY A 158 27.93 -12.54 2.43
CA GLY A 158 27.29 -13.67 3.09
C GLY A 158 26.07 -13.35 3.95
N LYS A 159 25.44 -12.19 3.76
CA LYS A 159 24.29 -11.74 4.54
C LYS A 159 23.00 -11.58 3.73
N GLY A 160 23.08 -11.68 2.39
CA GLY A 160 21.94 -11.47 1.49
C GLY A 160 20.94 -12.62 1.46
N LEU A 161 19.86 -12.42 0.71
CA LEU A 161 18.82 -13.41 0.43
C LEU A 161 19.38 -14.60 -0.36
N ALA A 162 18.81 -15.77 -0.15
CA ALA A 162 19.29 -17.03 -0.74
C ALA A 162 19.32 -17.01 -2.28
N ASN A 163 18.41 -16.26 -2.91
CA ASN A 163 18.25 -16.14 -4.36
C ASN A 163 18.72 -14.77 -4.92
N GLY A 164 19.36 -13.92 -4.10
CA GLY A 164 19.84 -12.60 -4.54
C GLY A 164 21.02 -12.69 -5.50
N VAL A 165 21.13 -11.69 -6.39
CA VAL A 165 22.12 -11.58 -7.49
C VAL A 165 23.59 -11.63 -7.02
N ASN A 166 23.85 -11.59 -5.71
CA ASN A 166 25.19 -11.62 -5.10
C ASN A 166 25.58 -12.99 -4.52
N HIS A 167 24.91 -14.07 -4.90
CA HIS A 167 25.34 -15.41 -4.56
C HIS A 167 26.55 -15.82 -5.41
N GLU A 168 27.74 -15.38 -5.04
CA GLU A 168 28.94 -16.11 -5.43
C GLU A 168 28.94 -17.49 -4.71
N LYS A 169 29.02 -18.53 -5.53
CA LYS A 169 29.14 -19.94 -5.14
C LYS A 169 30.41 -20.18 -4.27
N ASN A 170 30.36 -19.85 -3.00
CA ASN A 170 31.38 -20.29 -2.06
C ASN A 170 30.73 -20.70 -0.74
N GLY A 171 30.91 -21.96 -0.44
CA GLY A 171 30.27 -22.72 0.61
C GLY A 171 30.28 -22.07 2.00
N ASN A 172 29.27 -22.42 2.77
CA ASN A 172 29.08 -22.13 4.22
C ASN A 172 28.67 -20.71 4.63
N LYS A 173 27.94 -19.95 3.82
CA LYS A 173 27.37 -18.67 4.25
C LYS A 173 25.86 -18.83 4.49
N ARG A 174 25.37 -18.44 5.69
CA ARG A 174 23.94 -18.40 6.01
C ARG A 174 23.32 -17.21 5.25
N ALA A 175 22.61 -17.53 4.17
CA ALA A 175 21.74 -16.59 3.51
C ALA A 175 20.41 -16.47 4.29
N LEU A 176 19.72 -15.36 4.16
CA LEU A 176 18.35 -15.22 4.67
C LEU A 176 17.42 -16.19 3.94
N PRO A 177 16.40 -16.75 4.62
CA PRO A 177 15.41 -17.60 3.97
C PRO A 177 14.64 -16.84 2.87
N GLU A 178 14.04 -17.56 1.95
CA GLU A 178 13.20 -17.01 0.87
C GLU A 178 11.97 -16.24 1.42
N GLU A 179 11.52 -16.59 2.62
CA GLU A 179 10.38 -16.00 3.33
C GLU A 179 10.76 -14.76 4.18
N SER A 180 11.97 -14.23 4.02
CA SER A 180 12.39 -13.04 4.77
C SER A 180 11.53 -11.82 4.43
N PHE A 181 11.19 -11.01 5.44
CA PHE A 181 10.54 -9.71 5.27
C PHE A 181 11.29 -8.80 4.28
N PHE A 182 12.60 -8.91 4.20
CA PHE A 182 13.42 -8.09 3.31
C PHE A 182 13.23 -8.41 1.83
N THR A 183 12.55 -9.50 1.47
CA THR A 183 12.09 -9.75 0.10
C THR A 183 11.07 -8.70 -0.35
N TRP A 184 10.39 -8.06 0.59
CA TRP A 184 9.47 -6.94 0.32
C TRP A 184 10.16 -5.76 -0.39
N PHE A 185 11.48 -5.59 -0.21
CA PHE A 185 12.28 -4.57 -0.92
C PHE A 185 12.87 -5.07 -2.26
N SER A 186 12.53 -6.26 -2.71
CA SER A 186 12.93 -6.72 -4.04
C SER A 186 12.17 -5.92 -5.11
N ASP A 187 12.84 -5.61 -6.24
CA ASP A 187 12.19 -4.92 -7.35
C ASP A 187 11.01 -5.73 -7.88
N ALA A 188 9.87 -5.08 -8.07
CA ALA A 188 8.67 -5.66 -8.69
C ALA A 188 8.92 -6.19 -10.11
N GLN A 189 9.99 -5.77 -10.77
CA GLN A 189 10.41 -6.30 -12.08
C GLN A 189 10.83 -7.78 -12.05
N HIS A 190 11.03 -8.35 -10.87
CA HIS A 190 11.35 -9.78 -10.67
C HIS A 190 10.16 -10.56 -10.08
N LYS A 191 9.05 -9.89 -9.80
CA LYS A 191 7.81 -10.51 -9.36
C LYS A 191 6.94 -10.74 -10.58
N GLU A 192 6.88 -11.99 -11.03
CA GLU A 192 6.13 -12.38 -12.24
C GLU A 192 4.61 -12.53 -11.99
N ASP A 193 4.15 -12.39 -10.74
CA ASP A 193 2.77 -12.66 -10.33
C ASP A 193 2.07 -11.43 -9.73
N VAL A 194 0.84 -11.19 -10.19
CA VAL A 194 -0.10 -10.18 -9.67
C VAL A 194 -0.40 -10.40 -8.17
N GLU A 195 -0.30 -11.64 -7.68
CA GLU A 195 -0.50 -11.99 -6.27
C GLU A 195 0.58 -11.38 -5.38
N ASP A 196 1.83 -11.31 -5.84
CA ASP A 196 2.95 -10.72 -5.10
C ASP A 196 2.81 -9.19 -4.98
N GLU A 197 2.31 -8.52 -6.03
CA GLU A 197 2.04 -7.07 -5.98
C GLU A 197 0.92 -6.74 -5.00
N MET A 198 -0.16 -7.52 -5.00
CA MET A 198 -1.26 -7.37 -4.03
C MET A 198 -0.79 -7.58 -2.59
N GLN A 199 0.10 -8.54 -2.35
CA GLN A 199 0.68 -8.77 -1.02
C GLN A 199 1.56 -7.59 -0.58
N ASP A 200 2.34 -7.01 -1.49
CA ASP A 200 3.16 -5.83 -1.21
C ASP A 200 2.32 -4.61 -0.83
N GLU A 201 1.22 -4.37 -1.53
CA GLU A 201 0.28 -3.29 -1.23
C GLU A 201 -0.42 -3.51 0.13
N GLN A 202 -0.85 -4.74 0.43
CA GLN A 202 -1.48 -5.06 1.72
C GLN A 202 -0.54 -4.79 2.90
N VAL A 203 0.72 -5.19 2.80
CA VAL A 203 1.72 -4.90 3.85
C VAL A 203 1.95 -3.39 3.98
N ALA A 204 2.02 -2.67 2.87
CA ALA A 204 2.19 -1.23 2.87
C ALA A 204 0.99 -0.51 3.52
N ASP A 205 -0.23 -0.93 3.20
CA ASP A 205 -1.45 -0.37 3.78
C ASP A 205 -1.53 -0.60 5.29
N ILE A 206 -1.20 -1.80 5.77
CA ILE A 206 -1.14 -2.10 7.21
C ILE A 206 -0.12 -1.20 7.90
N ILE A 207 1.07 -1.02 7.30
CA ILE A 207 2.08 -0.14 7.88
C ILE A 207 1.59 1.31 7.90
N LYS A 208 1.04 1.80 6.79
CA LYS A 208 0.62 3.20 6.62
C LYS A 208 -0.59 3.58 7.44
N GLU A 209 -1.63 2.74 7.45
CA GLU A 209 -2.93 3.09 8.02
C GLU A 209 -3.11 2.61 9.45
N ASP A 210 -2.35 1.59 9.89
CA ASP A 210 -2.53 0.98 11.20
C ASP A 210 -1.29 1.15 12.09
N LEU A 211 -0.15 0.57 11.73
CA LEU A 211 1.04 0.60 12.58
C LEU A 211 1.63 2.01 12.75
N TRP A 212 1.90 2.71 11.64
CA TRP A 212 2.64 3.98 11.67
C TRP A 212 1.90 5.14 12.35
N PRO A 213 0.55 5.30 12.22
CA PRO A 213 -0.18 6.35 12.91
C PRO A 213 -0.12 6.24 14.43
N ASN A 214 -0.16 5.03 14.98
CA ASN A 214 -0.15 4.79 16.42
C ASN A 214 0.66 3.54 16.83
N PRO A 215 1.98 3.53 16.65
CA PRO A 215 2.81 2.36 16.96
C PRO A 215 2.88 2.05 18.47
N LEU A 216 2.54 3.01 19.33
CA LEU A 216 2.56 2.83 20.77
C LEU A 216 1.51 1.81 21.25
N THR A 217 0.40 1.68 20.55
CA THR A 217 -0.62 0.66 20.83
C THR A 217 -0.01 -0.75 20.77
N TYR A 218 0.78 -1.01 19.74
CA TYR A 218 1.42 -2.32 19.55
C TYR A 218 2.62 -2.51 20.48
N PHE A 219 3.38 -1.47 20.72
CA PHE A 219 4.51 -1.53 21.66
C PHE A 219 4.06 -1.84 23.10
N ASN A 220 2.93 -1.32 23.54
CA ASN A 220 2.40 -1.56 24.90
C ASN A 220 1.74 -2.94 25.06
N ASN A 221 1.21 -3.54 23.98
CA ASN A 221 0.58 -4.87 24.06
C ASN A 221 1.56 -5.96 24.48
N ASP A 222 2.83 -5.84 24.10
CA ASP A 222 3.88 -6.75 24.53
C ASP A 222 4.18 -6.63 26.05
N ALA A 223 4.07 -5.42 26.58
CA ALA A 223 4.29 -5.17 28.02
C ALA A 223 3.20 -5.77 28.92
N ASP A 224 1.97 -5.89 28.44
CA ASP A 224 0.85 -6.46 29.19
C ASP A 224 0.91 -8.02 29.24
N GLU A 225 1.58 -8.69 28.28
CA GLU A 225 1.77 -10.14 28.27
C GLU A 225 2.90 -10.61 29.22
N GLU A 226 3.87 -9.75 29.55
CA GLU A 226 4.95 -10.09 30.48
C GLU A 226 4.56 -9.93 31.97
N GLU A 227 3.42 -9.30 32.29
CA GLU A 227 2.93 -9.12 33.67
C GLU A 227 1.92 -10.21 34.13
N LEU A 228 1.63 -11.24 33.33
CA LEU A 228 0.73 -12.34 33.68
C LEU A 228 1.50 -13.67 33.87
#